data_7eb0de7cee14ddabff1ca52c95159832
#
_entry.id   7eb0de7cee14ddabff1ca52c95159832
#
_cell.length_a   1.000
_cell.length_b   1.000
_cell.length_c   1.000
_cell.angle_alpha   90.00
_cell.angle_beta   90.00
_cell.angle_gamma   90.00
#
_symmetry.space_group_name_H-M   'P 1'
#
loop_
_entity.id
_entity.type
_entity.pdbx_description
1 polymer ?
#
loop_
_entity_poly.entity_id
_entity_poly.type
_entity_poly.pdbx_seq_one_letter_code
_entity_poly.pdbx_strand_id
1 'polypeptide(L)'
;MIKYTLGSTSLATVRGQEDYTQRIKNMEISIDEWSQIKNNIDYIGVTENFKDVITTFSTDPNQTPAGFRRELVLDGNVLKVDLVRDISYDSDGELRPTNVLFSADSANPYEIVPMKNLISNLTCNPGIVYDLFINNPEANIGNQFKDRDEVMTEIAKILGPGVDISVELNNPFEKNFDTILEEAEKFKNMFSKHRVVIKVPHTGVVTSENVNELMLEDKKLSRDFKNVSTEDSFYSHNLCLKLREAGYRINYTLMFEPYQTNLALQAKPYFINTFLRQRLVQSETIQNYVKIYDLTKDITILKNLRQY
;
A
#
# COMPACT_ATOMS: atom_id res chain seq x y z
N MET A 1 -21.57 -29.44 -6.10
CA MET A 1 -21.91 -29.49 -4.66
C MET A 1 -23.06 -28.53 -4.47
N ILE A 2 -24.20 -28.95 -3.88
CA ILE A 2 -25.32 -28.06 -3.62
C ILE A 2 -24.92 -27.18 -2.44
N LYS A 3 -25.05 -25.85 -2.59
CA LYS A 3 -24.75 -24.87 -1.55
C LYS A 3 -26.01 -24.17 -1.14
N TYR A 4 -26.13 -23.84 0.13
CA TYR A 4 -27.16 -22.96 0.66
C TYR A 4 -26.59 -21.56 0.76
N THR A 5 -27.41 -20.54 0.57
CA THR A 5 -27.09 -19.18 0.98
C THR A 5 -27.65 -18.93 2.37
N LEU A 6 -27.01 -18.08 3.16
CA LEU A 6 -27.52 -17.72 4.49
C LEU A 6 -28.94 -17.12 4.40
N GLY A 7 -29.24 -16.40 3.32
CA GLY A 7 -30.60 -15.86 3.05
C GLY A 7 -31.65 -16.90 2.72
N SER A 8 -31.27 -18.12 2.34
CA SER A 8 -32.20 -19.22 2.09
C SER A 8 -32.52 -20.07 3.33
N THR A 9 -31.82 -19.80 4.44
CA THR A 9 -32.11 -20.39 5.73
C THR A 9 -33.31 -19.71 6.38
N SER A 10 -34.06 -20.44 7.21
CA SER A 10 -35.22 -19.90 7.94
C SER A 10 -34.85 -19.16 9.22
N LEU A 11 -33.55 -18.78 9.37
CA LEU A 11 -33.07 -18.10 10.57
C LEU A 11 -33.62 -16.69 10.71
N ALA A 12 -34.04 -16.33 11.92
CA ALA A 12 -34.43 -14.97 12.24
C ALA A 12 -33.22 -14.04 12.32
N THR A 13 -33.35 -12.79 11.91
CA THR A 13 -32.28 -11.78 12.09
C THR A 13 -32.18 -11.36 13.53
N VAL A 14 -30.95 -11.24 14.05
CA VAL A 14 -30.69 -10.63 15.35
C VAL A 14 -31.23 -9.20 15.34
N ARG A 15 -32.04 -8.86 16.35
CA ARG A 15 -32.70 -7.55 16.48
C ARG A 15 -31.67 -6.40 16.43
N GLY A 16 -31.90 -5.42 15.58
CA GLY A 16 -31.03 -4.25 15.39
C GLY A 16 -29.83 -4.51 14.46
N GLN A 17 -29.79 -5.66 13.78
CA GLN A 17 -28.76 -5.99 12.80
C GLN A 17 -29.31 -6.19 11.38
N GLU A 18 -30.50 -5.71 11.09
CA GLU A 18 -31.22 -5.95 9.85
C GLU A 18 -30.43 -5.48 8.63
N ASP A 19 -29.84 -4.27 8.68
CA ASP A 19 -29.04 -3.70 7.58
C ASP A 19 -27.76 -4.49 7.33
N TYR A 20 -27.09 -4.93 8.38
CA TYR A 20 -25.89 -5.76 8.26
C TYR A 20 -26.21 -7.17 7.76
N THR A 21 -27.34 -7.73 8.19
CA THR A 21 -27.76 -9.07 7.76
C THR A 21 -28.07 -9.12 6.27
N GLN A 22 -28.56 -8.02 5.66
CA GLN A 22 -28.74 -7.95 4.20
C GLN A 22 -27.42 -8.16 3.44
N ARG A 23 -26.29 -7.69 3.98
CA ARG A 23 -24.96 -7.80 3.37
C ARG A 23 -24.40 -9.22 3.34
N ILE A 24 -24.93 -10.12 4.15
CA ILE A 24 -24.43 -11.48 4.31
C ILE A 24 -25.38 -12.55 3.74
N LYS A 25 -26.56 -12.16 3.27
CA LYS A 25 -27.57 -13.11 2.75
C LYS A 25 -27.07 -13.98 1.59
N ASN A 26 -26.18 -13.43 0.76
CA ASN A 26 -25.61 -14.14 -0.39
C ASN A 26 -24.43 -15.03 -0.02
N MET A 27 -23.97 -15.00 1.24
CA MET A 27 -22.88 -15.86 1.68
C MET A 27 -23.32 -17.33 1.64
N GLU A 28 -22.47 -18.14 1.04
CA GLU A 28 -22.71 -19.58 0.90
C GLU A 28 -22.26 -20.33 2.16
N ILE A 29 -23.03 -21.35 2.50
CA ILE A 29 -22.67 -22.36 3.51
C ILE A 29 -22.80 -23.74 2.87
N SER A 30 -21.86 -24.63 3.11
CA SER A 30 -21.96 -26.00 2.61
C SER A 30 -23.09 -26.77 3.29
N ILE A 31 -23.64 -27.78 2.60
CA ILE A 31 -24.68 -28.65 3.17
C ILE A 31 -24.17 -29.34 4.44
N ASP A 32 -22.92 -29.76 4.42
CA ASP A 32 -22.34 -30.50 5.54
C ASP A 32 -22.22 -29.60 6.79
N GLU A 33 -21.70 -28.41 6.63
CA GLU A 33 -21.64 -27.40 7.71
C GLU A 33 -23.05 -27.04 8.21
N TRP A 34 -23.97 -26.75 7.29
CA TRP A 34 -25.34 -26.42 7.67
C TRP A 34 -26.01 -27.57 8.44
N SER A 35 -25.84 -28.80 7.99
CA SER A 35 -26.45 -29.99 8.64
C SER A 35 -25.96 -30.19 10.06
N GLN A 36 -24.72 -29.81 10.37
CA GLN A 36 -24.13 -29.93 11.70
C GLN A 36 -24.71 -28.89 12.69
N ILE A 37 -25.05 -27.70 12.20
CA ILE A 37 -25.38 -26.56 13.06
C ILE A 37 -26.90 -26.22 13.11
N LYS A 38 -27.67 -26.55 12.07
CA LYS A 38 -29.07 -26.09 11.85
C LYS A 38 -30.02 -26.34 13.03
N ASN A 39 -29.81 -27.40 13.83
CA ASN A 39 -30.67 -27.76 14.94
C ASN A 39 -30.38 -26.96 16.22
N ASN A 40 -29.28 -26.20 16.24
CA ASN A 40 -28.83 -25.48 17.42
C ASN A 40 -28.83 -23.95 17.20
N ILE A 41 -29.33 -23.51 16.04
CA ILE A 41 -29.26 -22.09 15.64
C ILE A 41 -30.67 -21.60 15.29
N ASP A 42 -31.03 -20.46 15.90
CA ASP A 42 -32.29 -19.76 15.66
C ASP A 42 -32.12 -18.43 14.90
N TYR A 43 -30.93 -17.81 15.05
CA TYR A 43 -30.67 -16.45 14.59
C TYR A 43 -29.46 -16.36 13.67
N ILE A 44 -29.51 -15.35 12.79
CA ILE A 44 -28.38 -14.91 11.98
C ILE A 44 -28.04 -13.47 12.30
N GLY A 45 -26.72 -13.17 12.37
CA GLY A 45 -26.22 -11.83 12.65
C GLY A 45 -24.78 -11.62 12.20
N VAL A 46 -24.18 -10.57 12.71
CA VAL A 46 -22.80 -10.22 12.45
C VAL A 46 -22.06 -9.95 13.77
N THR A 47 -20.72 -10.02 13.75
CA THR A 47 -19.90 -9.63 14.91
C THR A 47 -19.78 -8.12 15.02
N GLU A 48 -19.32 -7.61 16.16
CA GLU A 48 -19.00 -6.19 16.30
C GLU A 48 -17.83 -5.79 15.39
N ASN A 49 -16.82 -6.66 15.23
CA ASN A 49 -15.73 -6.42 14.28
C ASN A 49 -16.24 -6.25 12.85
N PHE A 50 -17.22 -7.07 12.41
CA PHE A 50 -17.87 -6.87 11.10
C PHE A 50 -18.45 -5.46 10.97
N LYS A 51 -19.19 -5.00 11.99
CA LYS A 51 -19.82 -3.66 11.97
C LYS A 51 -18.76 -2.55 11.88
N ASP A 52 -17.70 -2.66 12.69
CA ASP A 52 -16.61 -1.69 12.74
C ASP A 52 -15.89 -1.58 11.39
N VAL A 53 -15.57 -2.71 10.75
CA VAL A 53 -14.95 -2.74 9.43
C VAL A 53 -15.85 -2.11 8.36
N ILE A 54 -17.14 -2.51 8.31
CA ILE A 54 -18.09 -1.95 7.33
C ILE A 54 -18.29 -0.45 7.53
N THR A 55 -18.38 0.01 8.77
CA THR A 55 -18.52 1.43 9.09
C THR A 55 -17.27 2.22 8.69
N THR A 56 -16.08 1.67 8.97
CA THR A 56 -14.79 2.30 8.66
C THR A 56 -14.60 2.51 7.17
N PHE A 57 -14.90 1.51 6.35
CA PHE A 57 -14.66 1.57 4.90
C PHE A 57 -15.90 2.00 4.09
N SER A 58 -17.05 2.17 4.73
CA SER A 58 -18.30 2.66 4.09
C SER A 58 -18.62 1.95 2.76
N THR A 59 -18.54 0.61 2.76
CA THR A 59 -18.71 -0.21 1.55
C THR A 59 -20.17 -0.29 1.10
N ASP A 60 -20.39 -0.52 -0.19
CA ASP A 60 -21.71 -0.84 -0.72
C ASP A 60 -22.22 -2.18 -0.17
N PRO A 61 -23.56 -2.43 -0.17
CA PRO A 61 -24.15 -3.62 0.48
C PRO A 61 -23.57 -4.97 0.04
N ASN A 62 -23.13 -5.09 -1.20
CA ASN A 62 -22.61 -6.33 -1.77
C ASN A 62 -21.08 -6.40 -1.78
N GLN A 63 -20.41 -5.37 -1.25
CA GLN A 63 -18.96 -5.25 -1.24
C GLN A 63 -18.36 -5.66 0.10
N THR A 64 -17.21 -6.33 0.04
CA THR A 64 -16.33 -6.57 1.19
C THR A 64 -15.10 -5.69 1.04
N PRO A 65 -14.65 -4.96 2.06
CA PRO A 65 -13.41 -4.18 1.93
C PRO A 65 -12.22 -5.11 1.60
N ALA A 66 -11.37 -4.70 0.68
CA ALA A 66 -10.18 -5.47 0.34
C ALA A 66 -9.31 -5.76 1.57
N GLY A 67 -8.74 -6.95 1.60
CA GLY A 67 -7.94 -7.41 2.72
C GLY A 67 -8.73 -7.91 3.91
N PHE A 68 -9.99 -8.30 3.67
CA PHE A 68 -10.82 -9.01 4.63
C PHE A 68 -11.52 -10.18 3.96
N ARG A 69 -11.63 -11.29 4.68
CA ARG A 69 -12.45 -12.44 4.30
C ARG A 69 -13.60 -12.64 5.29
N ARG A 70 -14.67 -13.21 4.80
CA ARG A 70 -15.84 -13.54 5.62
C ARG A 70 -15.65 -14.89 6.29
N GLU A 71 -15.91 -14.97 7.59
CA GLU A 71 -15.91 -16.22 8.35
C GLU A 71 -17.26 -16.42 9.07
N LEU A 72 -17.66 -17.68 9.18
CA LEU A 72 -18.79 -18.07 10.02
C LEU A 72 -18.34 -18.31 11.46
N VAL A 73 -19.03 -17.71 12.41
CA VAL A 73 -18.78 -17.83 13.85
C VAL A 73 -20.05 -18.24 14.56
N LEU A 74 -19.97 -19.28 15.38
CA LEU A 74 -21.07 -19.71 16.24
C LEU A 74 -20.97 -19.00 17.61
N ASP A 75 -22.05 -18.35 17.99
CA ASP A 75 -22.18 -17.69 19.31
C ASP A 75 -23.53 -18.08 19.96
N GLY A 76 -23.50 -19.11 20.78
CA GLY A 76 -24.71 -19.71 21.32
C GLY A 76 -25.61 -20.25 20.22
N ASN A 77 -26.86 -19.75 20.14
CA ASN A 77 -27.84 -20.08 19.10
C ASN A 77 -27.85 -19.10 17.92
N VAL A 78 -26.80 -18.28 17.78
CA VAL A 78 -26.64 -17.30 16.69
C VAL A 78 -25.52 -17.71 15.76
N LEU A 79 -25.81 -17.79 14.47
CA LEU A 79 -24.80 -17.88 13.40
C LEU A 79 -24.40 -16.46 13.01
N LYS A 80 -23.18 -16.07 13.31
CA LYS A 80 -22.64 -14.75 12.97
C LYS A 80 -21.64 -14.84 11.83
N VAL A 81 -21.58 -13.77 11.04
CA VAL A 81 -20.50 -13.56 10.08
C VAL A 81 -19.54 -12.53 10.65
N ASP A 82 -18.26 -12.84 10.57
CA ASP A 82 -17.16 -11.94 10.89
C ASP A 82 -16.38 -11.51 9.64
N LEU A 83 -15.65 -10.40 9.72
CA LEU A 83 -14.67 -9.94 8.74
C LEU A 83 -13.26 -10.06 9.32
N VAL A 84 -12.60 -11.13 8.98
CA VAL A 84 -11.24 -11.42 9.45
C VAL A 84 -10.22 -10.76 8.51
N ARG A 85 -9.22 -10.09 9.08
CA ARG A 85 -8.15 -9.46 8.30
C ARG A 85 -7.35 -10.50 7.52
N ASP A 86 -7.43 -10.43 6.20
CA ASP A 86 -6.69 -11.27 5.28
C ASP A 86 -6.39 -10.50 3.99
N ILE A 87 -5.15 -10.05 3.84
CA ILE A 87 -4.72 -9.21 2.73
C ILE A 87 -4.71 -9.95 1.38
N SER A 88 -4.88 -11.27 1.38
CA SER A 88 -5.00 -12.07 0.16
C SER A 88 -6.32 -11.88 -0.58
N TYR A 89 -7.32 -11.24 0.06
CA TYR A 89 -8.62 -10.99 -0.54
C TYR A 89 -8.72 -9.60 -1.17
N ASP A 90 -9.38 -9.52 -2.32
CA ASP A 90 -9.63 -8.27 -3.05
C ASP A 90 -10.90 -7.55 -2.55
N SER A 91 -11.28 -6.45 -3.22
CA SER A 91 -12.49 -5.68 -2.89
C SER A 91 -13.82 -6.33 -3.33
N ASP A 92 -13.76 -7.38 -4.12
CA ASP A 92 -14.91 -8.19 -4.48
C ASP A 92 -15.14 -9.33 -3.47
N GLY A 93 -14.24 -9.47 -2.48
CA GLY A 93 -14.27 -10.51 -1.45
C GLY A 93 -13.76 -11.86 -1.95
N GLU A 94 -13.05 -11.86 -3.07
CA GLU A 94 -12.47 -13.03 -3.69
C GLU A 94 -10.99 -13.18 -3.38
N LEU A 95 -10.52 -14.42 -3.29
CA LEU A 95 -9.09 -14.71 -3.11
C LEU A 95 -8.33 -14.28 -4.35
N ARG A 96 -7.29 -13.48 -4.18
CA ARG A 96 -6.42 -13.07 -5.28
C ARG A 96 -5.78 -14.28 -5.95
N PRO A 97 -5.55 -14.26 -7.27
CA PRO A 97 -5.07 -15.43 -8.02
C PRO A 97 -3.63 -15.83 -7.72
N THR A 98 -2.94 -15.11 -6.84
CA THR A 98 -1.54 -15.36 -6.46
C THR A 98 -1.34 -15.10 -4.98
N ASN A 99 -0.40 -15.85 -4.36
CA ASN A 99 0.03 -15.64 -2.98
C ASN A 99 1.01 -14.47 -2.82
N VAL A 100 1.43 -13.84 -3.93
CA VAL A 100 2.26 -12.65 -3.92
C VAL A 100 1.35 -11.43 -4.03
N LEU A 101 1.52 -10.47 -3.12
CA LEU A 101 0.78 -9.21 -3.14
C LEU A 101 1.47 -8.23 -4.08
N PHE A 102 0.77 -7.82 -5.13
CA PHE A 102 1.28 -6.85 -6.08
C PHE A 102 0.96 -5.42 -5.66
N SER A 103 1.99 -4.58 -5.69
CA SER A 103 1.85 -3.13 -5.60
C SER A 103 1.98 -2.55 -7.01
N ALA A 104 1.00 -1.76 -7.44
CA ALA A 104 1.12 -1.00 -8.67
C ALA A 104 1.86 0.31 -8.40
N ASP A 105 2.86 0.62 -9.23
CA ASP A 105 3.54 1.91 -9.28
C ASP A 105 3.18 2.59 -10.61
N SER A 106 1.93 3.00 -10.72
CA SER A 106 1.35 3.62 -11.92
C SER A 106 0.36 4.72 -11.55
N ALA A 107 0.33 5.76 -12.38
CA ALA A 107 -0.68 6.81 -12.35
C ALA A 107 -1.67 6.72 -13.52
N ASN A 108 -1.66 5.61 -14.27
CA ASN A 108 -2.53 5.42 -15.41
C ASN A 108 -3.76 4.57 -15.04
N PRO A 109 -4.95 5.17 -14.87
CA PRO A 109 -6.17 4.43 -14.54
C PRO A 109 -6.49 3.32 -15.54
N TYR A 110 -6.19 3.54 -16.82
CA TYR A 110 -6.48 2.56 -17.90
C TYR A 110 -5.62 1.28 -17.77
N GLU A 111 -4.41 1.38 -17.25
CA GLU A 111 -3.55 0.23 -16.93
C GLU A 111 -4.01 -0.53 -15.68
N ILE A 112 -4.60 0.18 -14.73
CA ILE A 112 -5.05 -0.39 -13.45
C ILE A 112 -6.32 -1.24 -13.61
N VAL A 113 -7.27 -0.81 -14.46
CA VAL A 113 -8.55 -1.51 -14.65
C VAL A 113 -8.39 -3.02 -14.89
N PRO A 114 -7.57 -3.49 -15.86
CA PRO A 114 -7.46 -4.93 -16.13
C PRO A 114 -6.74 -5.73 -15.03
N MET A 115 -6.06 -5.04 -14.12
CA MET A 115 -5.23 -5.67 -13.07
C MET A 115 -5.80 -5.46 -11.67
N LYS A 116 -6.98 -4.86 -11.52
CA LYS A 116 -7.53 -4.47 -10.20
C LYS A 116 -7.53 -5.61 -9.18
N ASN A 117 -7.82 -6.83 -9.60
CA ASN A 117 -7.90 -8.00 -8.72
C ASN A 117 -6.51 -8.53 -8.28
N LEU A 118 -5.43 -8.13 -8.95
CA LEU A 118 -4.06 -8.47 -8.56
C LEU A 118 -3.48 -7.45 -7.57
N ILE A 119 -3.89 -6.18 -7.70
CA ILE A 119 -3.28 -5.07 -6.99
C ILE A 119 -3.82 -4.99 -5.56
N SER A 120 -2.91 -5.10 -4.58
CA SER A 120 -3.22 -4.95 -3.16
C SER A 120 -2.83 -3.59 -2.58
N ASN A 121 -1.92 -2.89 -3.24
CA ASN A 121 -1.44 -1.55 -2.90
C ASN A 121 -1.19 -0.73 -4.15
N LEU A 122 -1.61 0.51 -4.15
CA LEU A 122 -1.23 1.50 -5.14
C LEU A 122 -0.14 2.40 -4.57
N THR A 123 0.89 2.65 -5.34
CA THR A 123 1.88 3.68 -5.04
C THR A 123 2.23 4.45 -6.32
N CYS A 124 2.55 5.70 -6.19
CA CYS A 124 3.13 6.51 -7.26
C CYS A 124 3.93 7.66 -6.65
N ASN A 125 4.62 8.38 -7.50
CA ASN A 125 5.36 9.59 -7.13
C ASN A 125 5.02 10.73 -8.10
N PRO A 126 5.38 11.98 -7.79
CA PRO A 126 5.06 13.12 -8.66
C PRO A 126 5.54 12.96 -10.10
N GLY A 127 6.72 12.39 -10.33
CA GLY A 127 7.22 12.14 -11.70
C GLY A 127 6.34 11.16 -12.47
N ILE A 128 5.88 10.06 -11.84
CA ILE A 128 4.95 9.12 -12.47
C ILE A 128 3.63 9.82 -12.79
N VAL A 129 3.10 10.59 -11.85
CA VAL A 129 1.82 11.28 -12.03
C VAL A 129 1.89 12.34 -13.12
N TYR A 130 2.88 13.22 -13.05
CA TYR A 130 2.92 14.38 -13.96
C TYR A 130 3.66 14.08 -15.25
N ASP A 131 4.85 13.49 -15.22
CA ASP A 131 5.67 13.33 -16.41
C ASP A 131 5.23 12.14 -17.26
N LEU A 132 4.85 11.01 -16.62
CA LEU A 132 4.48 9.81 -17.36
C LEU A 132 2.99 9.74 -17.72
N PHE A 133 2.11 10.45 -16.98
CA PHE A 133 0.68 10.37 -17.22
C PHE A 133 0.02 11.71 -17.54
N ILE A 134 -0.08 12.68 -16.63
CA ILE A 134 -0.88 13.91 -16.83
C ILE A 134 -0.38 14.70 -18.06
N ASN A 135 0.93 14.91 -18.15
CA ASN A 135 1.56 15.68 -19.23
C ASN A 135 1.87 14.86 -20.48
N ASN A 136 1.51 13.57 -20.49
CA ASN A 136 1.68 12.69 -21.63
C ASN A 136 0.35 12.51 -22.39
N PRO A 137 0.16 13.14 -23.57
CA PRO A 137 -1.11 13.07 -24.30
C PRO A 137 -1.45 11.67 -24.82
N GLU A 138 -0.47 10.78 -24.94
CA GLU A 138 -0.69 9.39 -25.35
C GLU A 138 -1.26 8.56 -24.19
N ALA A 139 -0.92 8.90 -22.95
CA ALA A 139 -1.42 8.24 -21.77
C ALA A 139 -2.71 8.88 -21.24
N ASN A 140 -2.74 10.20 -21.10
CA ASN A 140 -3.90 10.99 -20.64
C ASN A 140 -4.79 11.36 -21.83
N ILE A 141 -5.46 10.36 -22.41
CA ILE A 141 -6.28 10.51 -23.61
C ILE A 141 -7.39 11.54 -23.38
N GLY A 142 -7.42 12.55 -24.24
CA GLY A 142 -8.42 13.62 -24.14
C GLY A 142 -8.17 14.62 -23.00
N ASN A 143 -7.00 14.57 -22.36
CA ASN A 143 -6.60 15.46 -21.26
C ASN A 143 -7.65 15.49 -20.12
N GLN A 144 -8.10 14.29 -19.73
CA GLN A 144 -9.18 14.12 -18.76
C GLN A 144 -8.75 14.45 -17.33
N PHE A 145 -7.47 14.18 -17.01
CA PHE A 145 -6.91 14.40 -15.68
C PHE A 145 -5.95 15.59 -15.69
N LYS A 146 -6.10 16.47 -14.71
CA LYS A 146 -5.33 17.73 -14.63
C LYS A 146 -4.39 17.78 -13.44
N ASP A 147 -4.68 17.05 -12.39
CA ASP A 147 -3.86 17.02 -11.18
C ASP A 147 -3.79 15.62 -10.56
N ARG A 148 -2.89 15.50 -9.58
CA ARG A 148 -2.65 14.25 -8.86
C ARG A 148 -3.89 13.74 -8.13
N ASP A 149 -4.65 14.63 -7.54
CA ASP A 149 -5.78 14.27 -6.68
C ASP A 149 -6.90 13.64 -7.50
N GLU A 150 -7.15 14.14 -8.73
CA GLU A 150 -8.08 13.55 -9.68
C GLU A 150 -7.66 12.13 -10.09
N VAL A 151 -6.39 11.97 -10.46
CA VAL A 151 -5.81 10.67 -10.86
C VAL A 151 -5.92 9.65 -9.73
N MET A 152 -5.45 10.01 -8.56
CA MET A 152 -5.43 9.12 -7.40
C MET A 152 -6.85 8.74 -6.95
N THR A 153 -7.79 9.68 -7.03
CA THR A 153 -9.21 9.43 -6.71
C THR A 153 -9.83 8.43 -7.67
N GLU A 154 -9.58 8.56 -8.97
CA GLU A 154 -10.10 7.61 -9.96
C GLU A 154 -9.51 6.22 -9.78
N ILE A 155 -8.19 6.11 -9.57
CA ILE A 155 -7.56 4.81 -9.32
C ILE A 155 -8.07 4.19 -8.02
N ALA A 156 -8.20 4.97 -6.95
CA ALA A 156 -8.75 4.49 -5.68
C ALA A 156 -10.17 3.92 -5.86
N LYS A 157 -11.01 4.59 -6.66
CA LYS A 157 -12.35 4.11 -7.01
C LYS A 157 -12.31 2.79 -7.80
N ILE A 158 -11.41 2.65 -8.77
CA ILE A 158 -11.23 1.42 -9.55
C ILE A 158 -10.83 0.25 -8.66
N LEU A 159 -9.91 0.46 -7.75
CA LEU A 159 -9.39 -0.57 -6.85
C LEU A 159 -10.39 -0.97 -5.76
N GLY A 160 -11.34 -0.10 -5.45
CA GLY A 160 -12.37 -0.34 -4.46
C GLY A 160 -11.92 -0.16 -3.00
N PRO A 161 -12.87 -0.18 -2.07
CA PRO A 161 -12.63 0.13 -0.66
C PRO A 161 -11.69 -0.88 -0.01
N GLY A 162 -10.92 -0.42 0.98
CA GLY A 162 -10.02 -1.24 1.77
C GLY A 162 -8.64 -1.52 1.16
N VAL A 163 -8.39 -1.14 -0.11
CA VAL A 163 -7.04 -1.24 -0.71
C VAL A 163 -6.09 -0.24 -0.06
N ASP A 164 -4.81 -0.58 0.00
CA ASP A 164 -3.78 0.34 0.48
C ASP A 164 -3.46 1.38 -0.61
N ILE A 165 -3.52 2.66 -0.27
CA ILE A 165 -3.17 3.77 -1.15
C ILE A 165 -2.00 4.54 -0.56
N SER A 166 -0.82 4.38 -1.17
CA SER A 166 0.39 5.09 -0.75
C SER A 166 0.53 6.40 -1.49
N VAL A 167 0.45 7.51 -0.76
CA VAL A 167 0.53 8.88 -1.29
C VAL A 167 1.81 9.54 -0.82
N GLU A 168 2.60 10.06 -1.75
CA GLU A 168 3.82 10.80 -1.43
C GLU A 168 3.47 12.25 -1.08
N LEU A 169 4.07 12.77 -0.01
CA LEU A 169 3.95 14.17 0.39
C LEU A 169 4.49 15.09 -0.71
N ASN A 170 3.89 16.26 -0.89
CA ASN A 170 4.37 17.26 -1.85
C ASN A 170 5.77 17.77 -1.50
N ASN A 171 5.99 18.05 -0.22
CA ASN A 171 7.30 18.39 0.31
C ASN A 171 7.59 17.55 1.56
N PRO A 172 8.20 16.36 1.41
CA PRO A 172 8.54 15.51 2.55
C PRO A 172 9.64 16.10 3.46
N PHE A 173 10.26 17.22 3.04
CA PHE A 173 11.31 17.92 3.79
C PHE A 173 10.82 19.24 4.40
N GLU A 174 9.51 19.43 4.49
CA GLU A 174 8.89 20.57 5.17
C GLU A 174 9.23 20.55 6.67
N LYS A 175 9.82 21.65 7.17
CA LYS A 175 10.25 21.76 8.57
C LYS A 175 9.08 21.93 9.54
N ASN A 176 7.99 22.53 9.09
CA ASN A 176 6.79 22.66 9.88
C ASN A 176 5.98 21.37 9.84
N PHE A 177 6.00 20.63 10.94
CA PHE A 177 5.29 19.35 11.04
C PHE A 177 3.77 19.50 10.94
N ASP A 178 3.19 20.61 11.35
CA ASP A 178 1.74 20.87 11.24
C ASP A 178 1.30 20.91 9.77
N THR A 179 2.12 21.50 8.88
CA THR A 179 1.86 21.50 7.43
C THR A 179 1.87 20.09 6.85
N ILE A 180 2.77 19.23 7.32
CA ILE A 180 2.80 17.81 6.93
C ILE A 180 1.56 17.08 7.43
N LEU A 181 1.13 17.35 8.67
CA LEU A 181 -0.09 16.75 9.23
C LEU A 181 -1.35 17.18 8.49
N GLU A 182 -1.45 18.45 8.10
CA GLU A 182 -2.57 18.97 7.30
C GLU A 182 -2.67 18.24 5.95
N GLU A 183 -1.53 18.01 5.27
CA GLU A 183 -1.50 17.26 4.02
C GLU A 183 -1.86 15.78 4.23
N ALA A 184 -1.33 15.16 5.27
CA ALA A 184 -1.63 13.77 5.62
C ALA A 184 -3.12 13.59 5.96
N GLU A 185 -3.73 14.51 6.70
CA GLU A 185 -5.16 14.48 7.01
C GLU A 185 -6.03 14.74 5.77
N LYS A 186 -5.60 15.62 4.86
CA LYS A 186 -6.25 15.79 3.56
C LYS A 186 -6.34 14.47 2.80
N PHE A 187 -5.24 13.70 2.72
CA PHE A 187 -5.25 12.40 2.04
C PHE A 187 -6.12 11.38 2.77
N LYS A 188 -6.07 11.34 4.08
CA LYS A 188 -6.91 10.45 4.89
C LYS A 188 -8.40 10.71 4.65
N ASN A 189 -8.81 11.97 4.53
CA ASN A 189 -10.19 12.34 4.24
C ASN A 189 -10.56 12.03 2.79
N MET A 190 -9.69 12.34 1.83
CA MET A 190 -9.90 12.07 0.40
C MET A 190 -10.08 10.58 0.11
N PHE A 191 -9.30 9.73 0.77
CA PHE A 191 -9.33 8.28 0.60
C PHE A 191 -9.92 7.56 1.82
N SER A 192 -10.96 8.12 2.44
CA SER A 192 -11.55 7.61 3.69
C SER A 192 -12.05 6.17 3.59
N LYS A 193 -12.38 5.68 2.38
CA LYS A 193 -12.75 4.28 2.12
C LYS A 193 -11.55 3.33 1.94
N HIS A 194 -10.33 3.82 2.08
CA HIS A 194 -9.09 3.09 1.80
C HIS A 194 -8.16 3.14 2.99
N ARG A 195 -7.13 2.29 2.98
CA ARG A 195 -6.03 2.40 3.94
C ARG A 195 -4.98 3.33 3.38
N VAL A 196 -5.01 4.58 3.83
CA VAL A 196 -4.03 5.59 3.43
C VAL A 196 -2.68 5.30 4.09
N VAL A 197 -1.63 5.37 3.29
CA VAL A 197 -0.24 5.18 3.70
C VAL A 197 0.56 6.39 3.20
N ILE A 198 1.18 7.13 4.10
CA ILE A 198 2.00 8.29 3.74
C ILE A 198 3.37 7.82 3.27
N LYS A 199 3.72 8.17 2.05
CA LYS A 199 5.00 7.78 1.44
C LYS A 199 6.05 8.83 1.72
N VAL A 200 7.18 8.39 2.30
CA VAL A 200 8.29 9.25 2.73
C VAL A 200 9.59 8.70 2.16
N PRO A 201 10.42 9.52 1.50
CA PRO A 201 11.75 9.10 1.07
C PRO A 201 12.65 8.86 2.28
N HIS A 202 13.35 7.71 2.33
CA HIS A 202 14.29 7.40 3.41
C HIS A 202 15.68 8.00 3.13
N THR A 203 15.75 9.32 3.11
CA THR A 203 16.97 10.10 2.84
C THR A 203 17.12 11.19 3.88
N GLY A 204 18.26 11.85 3.89
CA GLY A 204 18.42 13.17 4.52
C GLY A 204 17.64 14.24 3.74
N VAL A 205 17.69 15.46 4.23
CA VAL A 205 17.00 16.60 3.61
C VAL A 205 17.60 16.86 2.23
N VAL A 206 16.74 16.92 1.20
CA VAL A 206 17.10 17.31 -0.16
C VAL A 206 16.42 18.63 -0.50
N THR A 207 17.19 19.63 -0.90
CA THR A 207 16.73 20.96 -1.26
C THR A 207 17.26 21.36 -2.63
N SER A 208 16.72 22.44 -3.22
CA SER A 208 17.25 23.01 -4.44
C SER A 208 18.71 23.49 -4.30
N GLU A 209 19.16 23.78 -3.09
CA GLU A 209 20.52 24.25 -2.81
C GLU A 209 21.54 23.09 -2.80
N ASN A 210 21.16 21.95 -2.20
CA ASN A 210 22.07 20.82 -2.01
C ASN A 210 21.89 19.68 -3.04
N VAL A 211 20.84 19.69 -3.85
CA VAL A 211 20.55 18.59 -4.78
C VAL A 211 21.69 18.35 -5.78
N ASN A 212 22.32 19.42 -6.28
CA ASN A 212 23.43 19.30 -7.23
C ASN A 212 24.69 18.67 -6.60
N GLU A 213 24.93 18.92 -5.32
CA GLU A 213 26.04 18.30 -4.58
C GLU A 213 25.75 16.84 -4.22
N LEU A 214 24.47 16.51 -4.01
CA LEU A 214 24.02 15.16 -3.72
C LEU A 214 23.89 14.29 -4.99
N MET A 215 23.73 14.91 -6.18
CA MET A 215 23.63 14.20 -7.45
C MET A 215 25.03 13.89 -7.98
N LEU A 216 25.30 12.60 -8.12
CA LEU A 216 26.52 12.13 -8.81
C LEU A 216 26.35 12.24 -10.33
N GLU A 217 27.45 12.22 -11.10
CA GLU A 217 27.46 12.32 -12.56
C GLU A 217 26.53 11.32 -13.25
N ASP A 218 26.32 10.15 -12.64
CA ASP A 218 25.41 9.11 -13.13
C ASP A 218 23.95 9.28 -12.67
N LYS A 219 23.59 10.45 -12.16
CA LYS A 219 22.27 10.78 -11.58
C LYS A 219 21.87 9.96 -10.37
N LYS A 220 22.81 9.44 -9.61
CA LYS A 220 22.57 8.80 -8.33
C LYS A 220 22.73 9.80 -7.20
N LEU A 221 21.92 9.66 -6.15
CA LEU A 221 22.14 10.41 -4.91
C LEU A 221 23.40 9.92 -4.22
N SER A 222 24.25 10.86 -3.80
CA SER A 222 25.43 10.55 -3.01
C SER A 222 25.02 9.90 -1.68
N ARG A 223 25.79 8.88 -1.29
CA ARG A 223 25.70 8.27 0.05
C ARG A 223 26.46 9.07 1.11
N ASP A 224 27.18 10.07 0.68
CA ASP A 224 28.13 10.80 1.48
C ASP A 224 27.48 12.08 2.03
N PHE A 225 26.92 11.98 3.22
CA PHE A 225 26.30 13.12 3.93
C PHE A 225 27.33 13.89 4.77
N LYS A 226 28.57 14.09 4.26
CA LYS A 226 29.69 14.64 5.02
C LYS A 226 29.45 16.03 5.61
N ASN A 227 28.59 16.81 5.02
CA ASN A 227 28.41 18.24 5.37
C ASN A 227 27.06 18.56 5.98
N VAL A 228 26.23 17.55 6.28
CA VAL A 228 24.92 17.75 6.89
C VAL A 228 24.91 17.42 8.37
N SER A 229 24.05 18.08 9.13
CA SER A 229 23.86 17.79 10.54
C SER A 229 23.35 16.37 10.75
N THR A 230 23.56 15.80 11.93
CA THR A 230 22.96 14.50 12.28
C THR A 230 21.43 14.56 12.21
N GLU A 231 20.86 15.69 12.61
CA GLU A 231 19.41 15.94 12.54
C GLU A 231 18.91 15.84 11.11
N ASP A 232 19.55 16.50 10.15
CA ASP A 232 19.19 16.44 8.75
C ASP A 232 19.38 15.04 8.16
N SER A 233 20.43 14.33 8.53
CA SER A 233 20.69 12.95 8.07
C SER A 233 19.58 11.97 8.49
N PHE A 234 18.97 12.19 9.65
CA PHE A 234 17.88 11.37 10.19
C PHE A 234 16.50 12.00 10.00
N TYR A 235 16.39 13.06 9.22
CA TYR A 235 15.15 13.81 9.08
C TYR A 235 13.95 12.91 8.73
N SER A 236 14.06 12.15 7.65
CA SER A 236 12.94 11.28 7.20
C SER A 236 12.67 10.13 8.17
N HIS A 237 13.69 9.62 8.85
CA HIS A 237 13.50 8.64 9.92
C HIS A 237 12.67 9.23 11.07
N ASN A 238 13.04 10.41 11.54
CA ASN A 238 12.32 11.11 12.61
C ASN A 238 10.92 11.53 12.18
N LEU A 239 10.73 11.94 10.92
CA LEU A 239 9.41 12.24 10.35
C LEU A 239 8.49 11.01 10.41
N CYS A 240 9.00 9.83 10.07
CA CYS A 240 8.22 8.59 10.17
C CYS A 240 7.77 8.32 11.61
N LEU A 241 8.66 8.51 12.61
CA LEU A 241 8.30 8.32 14.01
C LEU A 241 7.16 9.26 14.42
N LYS A 242 7.26 10.56 14.10
CA LYS A 242 6.24 11.56 14.40
C LYS A 242 4.89 11.24 13.72
N LEU A 243 4.90 10.89 12.43
CA LEU A 243 3.68 10.52 11.72
C LEU A 243 3.03 9.26 12.28
N ARG A 244 3.84 8.28 12.71
CA ARG A 244 3.30 7.08 13.39
C ARG A 244 2.68 7.40 14.75
N GLU A 245 3.30 8.25 15.53
CA GLU A 245 2.73 8.75 16.80
C GLU A 245 1.40 9.47 16.57
N ALA A 246 1.27 10.18 15.44
CA ALA A 246 0.03 10.80 14.99
C ALA A 246 -0.98 9.79 14.37
N GLY A 247 -0.67 8.49 14.35
CA GLY A 247 -1.59 7.43 13.92
C GLY A 247 -1.58 7.12 12.41
N TYR A 248 -0.62 7.64 11.65
CA TYR A 248 -0.51 7.37 10.21
C TYR A 248 0.31 6.11 9.91
N ARG A 249 -0.03 5.43 8.81
CA ARG A 249 0.78 4.36 8.21
C ARG A 249 1.83 4.98 7.30
N ILE A 250 3.04 4.42 7.29
CA ILE A 250 4.17 4.99 6.54
C ILE A 250 4.69 3.96 5.53
N ASN A 251 4.97 4.45 4.34
CA ASN A 251 5.69 3.72 3.29
C ASN A 251 7.05 4.40 3.07
N TYR A 252 8.14 3.74 3.47
CA TYR A 252 9.48 4.22 3.14
C TYR A 252 9.84 3.89 1.70
N THR A 253 10.28 4.90 0.97
CA THR A 253 10.80 4.78 -0.40
C THR A 253 12.24 5.27 -0.52
N LEU A 254 12.81 5.23 -1.72
CA LEU A 254 14.21 5.58 -2.01
C LEU A 254 15.22 4.80 -1.14
N MET A 255 14.96 3.51 -0.96
CA MET A 255 15.81 2.63 -0.18
C MET A 255 16.69 1.80 -1.10
N PHE A 256 17.94 2.20 -1.22
CA PHE A 256 18.94 1.60 -2.11
C PHE A 256 19.93 0.71 -1.35
N GLU A 257 20.23 1.05 -0.09
CA GLU A 257 21.32 0.48 0.67
C GLU A 257 20.82 -0.37 1.86
N PRO A 258 21.55 -1.44 2.24
CA PRO A 258 21.18 -2.29 3.36
C PRO A 258 21.03 -1.57 4.69
N TYR A 259 21.88 -0.56 4.95
CA TYR A 259 21.81 0.20 6.20
C TYR A 259 20.51 0.99 6.33
N GLN A 260 19.97 1.50 5.20
CA GLN A 260 18.66 2.16 5.19
C GLN A 260 17.55 1.19 5.63
N THR A 261 17.60 -0.06 5.18
CA THR A 261 16.63 -1.08 5.59
C THR A 261 16.73 -1.36 7.09
N ASN A 262 17.95 -1.51 7.62
CA ASN A 262 18.16 -1.75 9.05
C ASN A 262 17.62 -0.60 9.90
N LEU A 263 17.86 0.64 9.47
CA LEU A 263 17.36 1.83 10.16
C LEU A 263 15.85 1.94 10.05
N ALA A 264 15.29 1.71 8.87
CA ALA A 264 13.85 1.75 8.64
C ALA A 264 13.08 0.74 9.49
N LEU A 265 13.60 -0.48 9.66
CA LEU A 265 12.97 -1.50 10.52
C LEU A 265 12.83 -1.04 11.98
N GLN A 266 13.74 -0.19 12.47
CA GLN A 266 13.63 0.38 13.82
C GLN A 266 12.44 1.34 13.94
N ALA A 267 12.14 2.08 12.87
CA ALA A 267 10.97 2.95 12.81
C ALA A 267 9.66 2.21 12.62
N LYS A 268 9.70 0.91 12.31
CA LYS A 268 8.52 0.04 12.10
C LYS A 268 7.50 0.65 11.13
N PRO A 269 7.87 0.98 9.88
CA PRO A 269 6.93 1.45 8.87
C PRO A 269 5.92 0.37 8.50
N TYR A 270 4.86 0.75 7.80
CA TYR A 270 3.89 -0.19 7.26
C TYR A 270 4.43 -0.89 6.01
N PHE A 271 5.12 -0.13 5.12
CA PHE A 271 5.82 -0.65 3.94
C PHE A 271 7.27 -0.15 3.88
N ILE A 272 8.11 -0.94 3.19
CA ILE A 272 9.47 -0.58 2.78
C ILE A 272 9.59 -0.89 1.28
N ASN A 273 9.94 0.11 0.48
CA ASN A 273 10.19 -0.04 -0.95
C ASN A 273 11.70 -0.08 -1.22
N THR A 274 12.20 -1.26 -1.56
CA THR A 274 13.62 -1.48 -1.92
C THR A 274 13.78 -1.54 -3.43
N PHE A 275 14.78 -0.82 -3.96
CA PHE A 275 15.04 -0.73 -5.40
C PHE A 275 15.94 -1.87 -5.89
N LEU A 276 15.34 -2.96 -6.34
CA LEU A 276 16.07 -4.14 -6.84
C LEU A 276 16.90 -3.84 -8.09
N ARG A 277 16.41 -2.98 -8.99
CA ARG A 277 17.15 -2.59 -10.20
C ARG A 277 18.49 -1.94 -9.85
N GLN A 278 18.53 -1.07 -8.84
CA GLN A 278 19.77 -0.45 -8.37
C GLN A 278 20.76 -1.50 -7.88
N ARG A 279 20.28 -2.49 -7.15
CA ARG A 279 21.11 -3.63 -6.68
C ARG A 279 21.66 -4.46 -7.82
N LEU A 280 20.85 -4.72 -8.84
CA LEU A 280 21.29 -5.44 -10.03
C LEU A 280 22.43 -4.68 -10.73
N VAL A 281 22.24 -3.38 -11.00
CA VAL A 281 23.27 -2.53 -11.64
C VAL A 281 24.57 -2.50 -10.83
N GLN A 282 24.48 -2.38 -9.50
CA GLN A 282 25.67 -2.43 -8.63
C GLN A 282 26.38 -3.79 -8.75
N SER A 283 25.63 -4.89 -8.72
CA SER A 283 26.19 -6.24 -8.81
C SER A 283 26.88 -6.48 -10.17
N GLU A 284 26.25 -6.06 -11.26
CA GLU A 284 26.81 -6.14 -12.61
C GLU A 284 28.08 -5.30 -12.75
N THR A 285 28.09 -4.09 -12.19
CA THR A 285 29.25 -3.22 -12.19
C THR A 285 30.42 -3.86 -11.43
N ILE A 286 30.19 -4.40 -10.24
CA ILE A 286 31.20 -5.11 -9.46
C ILE A 286 31.75 -6.31 -10.26
N GLN A 287 30.88 -7.12 -10.85
CA GLN A 287 31.27 -8.26 -11.67
C GLN A 287 32.14 -7.83 -12.88
N ASN A 288 31.80 -6.72 -13.51
CA ASN A 288 32.58 -6.19 -14.64
C ASN A 288 33.97 -5.73 -14.21
N TYR A 289 34.10 -5.03 -13.08
CA TYR A 289 35.41 -4.68 -12.54
C TYR A 289 36.26 -5.92 -12.24
N VAL A 290 35.69 -6.96 -11.64
CA VAL A 290 36.38 -8.22 -11.35
C VAL A 290 36.83 -8.89 -12.65
N LYS A 291 35.95 -9.01 -13.67
CA LYS A 291 36.28 -9.59 -14.98
C LYS A 291 37.41 -8.83 -15.68
N ILE A 292 37.36 -7.50 -15.68
CA ILE A 292 38.41 -6.66 -16.29
C ILE A 292 39.76 -6.88 -15.56
N TYR A 293 39.74 -6.90 -14.23
CA TYR A 293 40.94 -7.20 -13.46
C TYR A 293 41.50 -8.59 -13.77
N ASP A 294 40.66 -9.62 -13.90
CA ASP A 294 41.10 -10.95 -14.22
C ASP A 294 41.76 -11.06 -15.60
N LEU A 295 41.29 -10.27 -16.55
CA LEU A 295 41.85 -10.23 -17.88
C LEU A 295 43.16 -9.39 -17.96
N THR A 296 43.22 -8.26 -17.26
CA THR A 296 44.27 -7.28 -17.42
C THR A 296 45.34 -7.37 -16.33
N LYS A 297 44.96 -7.92 -15.16
CA LYS A 297 45.75 -7.88 -13.91
C LYS A 297 46.18 -6.46 -13.49
N ASP A 298 45.47 -5.44 -14.01
CA ASP A 298 45.72 -4.05 -13.65
C ASP A 298 45.15 -3.72 -12.28
N ILE A 299 46.02 -3.44 -11.33
CA ILE A 299 45.67 -3.12 -9.94
C ILE A 299 44.79 -1.85 -9.82
N THR A 300 44.84 -0.96 -10.82
CA THR A 300 44.03 0.26 -10.80
C THR A 300 42.53 -0.06 -10.86
N ILE A 301 42.15 -1.16 -11.51
CA ILE A 301 40.79 -1.66 -11.58
C ILE A 301 40.23 -2.00 -10.18
N LEU A 302 41.04 -2.66 -9.36
CA LEU A 302 40.65 -2.96 -7.96
C LEU A 302 40.60 -1.71 -7.06
N LYS A 303 41.46 -0.71 -7.36
CA LYS A 303 41.34 0.58 -6.65
C LYS A 303 40.06 1.29 -6.96
N ASN A 304 39.64 1.29 -8.25
CA ASN A 304 38.34 1.86 -8.68
C ASN A 304 37.15 1.10 -8.06
N LEU A 305 37.24 -0.25 -8.06
CA LEU A 305 36.21 -1.07 -7.41
C LEU A 305 36.06 -0.76 -5.90
N ARG A 306 37.17 -0.47 -5.23
CA ARG A 306 37.14 -0.11 -3.80
C ARG A 306 36.47 1.26 -3.54
N GLN A 307 36.56 2.17 -4.52
CA GLN A 307 35.92 3.49 -4.44
C GLN A 307 34.44 3.43 -4.83
N TYR A 308 34.07 2.46 -5.67
CA TYR A 308 32.68 2.20 -6.07
C TYR A 308 31.85 1.58 -4.93
#